data_a040b39735bca6b44130da26d66193fa
#
_entry.id   a040b39735bca6b44130da26d66193fa
#
_cell.length_a   1.000
_cell.length_b   1.000
_cell.length_c   1.000
_cell.angle_alpha   90.00
_cell.angle_beta   90.00
_cell.angle_gamma   90.00
#
_symmetry.space_group_name_H-M   'P 1'
#
loop_
_entity.id
_entity.type
_entity.pdbx_description
1 polymer ?
#
loop_
_entity_poly.entity_id
_entity_poly.type
_entity_poly.pdbx_seq_one_letter_code
_entity_poly.pdbx_strand_id
1 'polypeptide(L)'
;MRYINLVSLLLFTVIGFSQNLYDAINYSFEEEIGNARFLSMGNSFGALGGNLSAINKNPAAGSVFELSRSGGSIIIDNNKIKSDFKGSENSVNNTNAYWQAGIIYVFKNYGQGKINKFSFGINAQSYNTYNQDFLVEGRNNNSIDSFFLNNSVGINVNDAVSYTHLTLPTNRDV
;
A
#
# COMPACT_ATOMS: atom_id res chain seq x y z
N MET A 1 -32.37 -23.13 18.66
CA MET A 1 -31.37 -23.41 17.60
C MET A 1 -30.91 -22.18 16.84
N ARG A 2 -31.77 -21.24 16.45
CA ARG A 2 -31.42 -20.05 15.65
C ARG A 2 -30.45 -19.09 16.35
N TYR A 3 -30.58 -18.93 17.68
CA TYR A 3 -29.70 -18.04 18.48
C TYR A 3 -28.33 -18.66 18.79
N ILE A 4 -28.25 -19.99 18.85
CA ILE A 4 -26.99 -20.72 19.08
C ILE A 4 -26.04 -20.53 17.89
N ASN A 5 -26.56 -20.57 16.67
CA ASN A 5 -25.76 -20.33 15.46
C ASN A 5 -25.27 -18.88 15.38
N LEU A 6 -26.07 -17.91 15.84
CA LEU A 6 -25.70 -16.50 15.90
C LEU A 6 -24.58 -16.23 16.92
N VAL A 7 -24.70 -16.85 18.12
CA VAL A 7 -23.66 -16.76 19.15
C VAL A 7 -22.38 -17.48 18.73
N SER A 8 -22.49 -18.63 18.03
CA SER A 8 -21.32 -19.34 17.48
C SER A 8 -20.62 -18.53 16.40
N LEU A 9 -21.36 -17.83 15.53
CA LEU A 9 -20.80 -16.94 14.51
C LEU A 9 -20.07 -15.76 15.15
N LEU A 10 -20.62 -15.19 16.22
CA LEU A 10 -20.02 -14.06 16.94
C LEU A 10 -18.74 -14.46 17.68
N LEU A 11 -18.66 -15.67 18.21
CA LEU A 11 -17.46 -16.21 18.88
C LEU A 11 -16.32 -16.49 17.90
N PHE A 12 -16.62 -16.80 16.64
CA PHE A 12 -15.59 -17.03 15.61
C PHE A 12 -14.86 -15.76 15.18
N THR A 13 -15.44 -14.59 15.38
CA THR A 13 -14.83 -13.30 15.01
C THR A 13 -13.78 -12.80 16.01
N VAL A 14 -13.66 -13.39 17.17
CA VAL A 14 -12.75 -12.93 18.26
C VAL A 14 -11.34 -13.52 18.18
N ILE A 15 -11.11 -14.54 17.34
CA ILE A 15 -9.82 -15.28 17.30
C ILE A 15 -8.88 -14.78 16.20
N GLY A 16 -9.12 -13.62 15.62
CA GLY A 16 -8.34 -13.06 14.51
C GLY A 16 -7.14 -12.21 14.91
N PHE A 17 -6.34 -12.59 15.90
CA PHE A 17 -5.08 -11.90 16.23
C PHE A 17 -3.90 -12.40 15.37
N SER A 18 -4.02 -12.27 14.05
CA SER A 18 -2.95 -12.63 13.11
C SER A 18 -2.26 -11.43 12.47
N GLN A 19 -2.53 -10.22 12.94
CA GLN A 19 -1.97 -9.02 12.30
C GLN A 19 -0.72 -8.53 13.04
N ASN A 20 0.39 -8.50 12.32
CA ASN A 20 1.61 -7.84 12.80
C ASN A 20 1.45 -6.32 12.65
N LEU A 21 1.86 -5.55 13.66
CA LEU A 21 1.82 -4.09 13.63
C LEU A 21 2.56 -3.51 12.39
N TYR A 22 3.66 -4.13 11.99
CA TYR A 22 4.42 -3.70 10.81
C TYR A 22 3.64 -3.87 9.52
N ASP A 23 2.89 -4.97 9.39
CA ASP A 23 2.04 -5.20 8.22
C ASP A 23 0.89 -4.17 8.19
N ALA A 24 0.28 -3.89 9.33
CA ALA A 24 -0.77 -2.89 9.43
C ALA A 24 -0.26 -1.49 9.03
N ILE A 25 0.95 -1.11 9.45
CA ILE A 25 1.57 0.16 9.06
C ILE A 25 1.84 0.19 7.55
N ASN A 26 2.44 -0.87 6.99
CA ASN A 26 2.75 -0.94 5.57
C ASN A 26 1.49 -0.87 4.69
N TYR A 27 0.39 -1.51 5.10
CA TYR A 27 -0.87 -1.45 4.36
C TYR A 27 -1.64 -0.15 4.59
N SER A 28 -1.41 0.55 5.70
CA SER A 28 -2.04 1.84 5.97
C SER A 28 -1.37 3.01 5.26
N PHE A 29 -0.13 2.82 4.81
CA PHE A 29 0.60 3.86 4.09
C PHE A 29 0.06 3.97 2.66
N GLU A 30 -0.57 5.09 2.38
CA GLU A 30 -1.13 5.41 1.08
C GLU A 30 -0.24 6.44 0.39
N GLU A 31 0.32 6.08 -0.77
CA GLU A 31 1.12 6.99 -1.57
C GLU A 31 0.20 7.97 -2.31
N GLU A 32 0.56 9.25 -2.24
CA GLU A 32 -0.21 10.30 -2.90
C GLU A 32 0.08 10.32 -4.39
N ILE A 33 -0.88 9.89 -5.18
CA ILE A 33 -0.80 9.81 -6.65
C ILE A 33 -1.77 10.81 -7.25
N GLY A 34 -1.32 11.55 -8.25
CA GLY A 34 -2.14 12.54 -8.93
C GLY A 34 -1.37 13.30 -10.00
N ASN A 35 -1.99 14.29 -10.59
CA ASN A 35 -1.29 15.14 -11.53
C ASN A 35 -0.28 16.06 -10.82
N ALA A 36 0.68 16.62 -11.58
CA ALA A 36 1.75 17.44 -11.03
C ALA A 36 1.25 18.61 -10.19
N ARG A 37 0.12 19.22 -10.57
CA ARG A 37 -0.50 20.31 -9.82
C ARG A 37 -1.05 19.85 -8.48
N PHE A 38 -1.67 18.67 -8.43
CA PHE A 38 -2.19 18.06 -7.21
C PHE A 38 -1.06 17.78 -6.22
N LEU A 39 0.00 17.16 -6.69
CA LEU A 39 1.17 16.82 -5.87
C LEU A 39 1.93 18.04 -5.38
N SER A 40 2.14 19.05 -6.25
CA SER A 40 2.85 20.28 -5.87
C SER A 40 2.13 21.11 -4.81
N MET A 41 0.82 20.94 -4.68
CA MET A 41 0.00 21.59 -3.66
C MET A 41 -0.16 20.76 -2.37
N GLY A 42 0.62 19.69 -2.22
CA GLY A 42 0.58 18.86 -1.03
C GLY A 42 -0.83 18.32 -0.73
N ASN A 43 -1.55 17.87 -1.76
CA ASN A 43 -2.89 17.30 -1.62
C ASN A 43 -4.03 18.28 -1.22
N SER A 44 -3.74 19.59 -1.15
CA SER A 44 -4.73 20.61 -0.72
C SER A 44 -5.98 20.66 -1.60
N PHE A 45 -5.91 20.14 -2.83
CA PHE A 45 -7.05 20.05 -3.72
C PHE A 45 -8.16 19.13 -3.21
N GLY A 46 -7.89 18.26 -2.25
CA GLY A 46 -8.92 17.50 -1.56
C GLY A 46 -9.96 18.41 -0.88
N ALA A 47 -9.50 19.56 -0.37
CA ALA A 47 -10.37 20.59 0.22
C ALA A 47 -10.81 21.64 -0.81
N LEU A 48 -9.92 22.08 -1.71
CA LEU A 48 -10.21 23.13 -2.69
C LEU A 48 -11.11 22.65 -3.83
N GLY A 49 -11.01 21.38 -4.22
CA GLY A 49 -11.69 20.84 -5.39
C GLY A 49 -11.15 21.35 -6.72
N GLY A 50 -11.86 21.04 -7.82
CA GLY A 50 -11.51 21.53 -9.15
C GLY A 50 -10.27 20.89 -9.79
N ASN A 51 -9.81 19.76 -9.26
CA ASN A 51 -8.75 18.92 -9.83
C ASN A 51 -9.24 17.47 -9.97
N LEU A 52 -8.97 16.82 -11.11
CA LEU A 52 -9.44 15.45 -11.35
C LEU A 52 -8.87 14.46 -10.33
N SER A 53 -7.62 14.62 -9.93
CA SER A 53 -6.98 13.76 -8.92
C SER A 53 -7.63 13.90 -7.54
N ALA A 54 -8.19 15.06 -7.23
CA ALA A 54 -8.86 15.31 -5.96
C ALA A 54 -10.16 14.52 -5.77
N ILE A 55 -10.77 14.07 -6.85
CA ILE A 55 -12.04 13.33 -6.82
C ILE A 55 -11.89 12.01 -6.05
N ASN A 56 -10.74 11.39 -6.09
CA ASN A 56 -10.47 10.14 -5.36
C ASN A 56 -10.39 10.35 -3.85
N LYS A 57 -9.91 11.52 -3.41
CA LYS A 57 -9.82 11.87 -1.98
C LYS A 57 -11.13 12.47 -1.46
N ASN A 58 -11.78 13.27 -2.29
CA ASN A 58 -13.03 13.92 -1.94
C ASN A 58 -13.93 13.97 -3.18
N PRO A 59 -14.93 13.10 -3.30
CA PRO A 59 -15.86 13.11 -4.44
C PRO A 59 -16.57 14.45 -4.63
N ALA A 60 -16.80 15.23 -3.54
CA ALA A 60 -17.40 16.55 -3.61
C ALA A 60 -16.52 17.56 -4.37
N ALA A 61 -15.22 17.31 -4.52
CA ALA A 61 -14.30 18.14 -5.30
C ALA A 61 -14.74 18.28 -6.78
N GLY A 62 -15.52 17.32 -7.28
CA GLY A 62 -16.11 17.36 -8.60
C GLY A 62 -17.15 18.48 -8.78
N SER A 63 -17.80 18.93 -7.71
CA SER A 63 -18.82 19.98 -7.77
C SER A 63 -18.25 21.36 -8.12
N VAL A 64 -16.97 21.58 -7.91
CA VAL A 64 -16.28 22.87 -8.15
C VAL A 64 -16.04 23.10 -9.65
N PHE A 65 -16.07 22.06 -10.48
CA PHE A 65 -15.85 22.22 -11.91
C PHE A 65 -16.98 23.03 -12.56
N GLU A 66 -16.59 24.02 -13.36
CA GLU A 66 -17.54 24.85 -14.13
C GLU A 66 -17.75 24.35 -15.57
N LEU A 67 -16.82 23.57 -16.07
CA LEU A 67 -16.83 23.00 -17.42
C LEU A 67 -16.48 21.52 -17.36
N SER A 68 -17.03 20.74 -18.30
CA SER A 68 -16.60 19.36 -18.50
C SER A 68 -15.11 19.31 -18.87
N ARG A 69 -14.38 18.39 -18.27
CA ARG A 69 -12.95 18.23 -18.48
C ARG A 69 -12.55 16.77 -18.47
N SER A 70 -11.52 16.47 -19.23
CA SER A 70 -10.82 15.17 -19.18
C SER A 70 -9.33 15.41 -19.10
N GLY A 71 -8.60 14.46 -18.56
CA GLY A 71 -7.17 14.54 -18.48
C GLY A 71 -6.56 13.31 -17.86
N GLY A 72 -5.25 13.18 -18.03
CA GLY A 72 -4.47 12.11 -17.44
C GLY A 72 -3.04 12.58 -17.19
N SER A 73 -2.33 11.83 -16.36
CA SER A 73 -0.92 12.05 -16.07
C SER A 73 -0.22 10.72 -15.87
N ILE A 74 1.07 10.72 -16.15
CA ILE A 74 2.00 9.64 -15.86
C ILE A 74 3.10 10.24 -15.00
N ILE A 75 3.44 9.56 -13.92
CA ILE A 75 4.49 9.91 -12.99
C ILE A 75 5.52 8.80 -13.06
N ILE A 76 6.77 9.16 -13.28
CA ILE A 76 7.90 8.24 -13.19
C ILE A 76 8.71 8.64 -11.97
N ASP A 77 8.80 7.75 -11.01
CA ASP A 77 9.53 7.94 -9.78
C ASP A 77 10.79 7.05 -9.80
N ASN A 78 11.94 7.68 -9.55
CA ASN A 78 13.22 6.99 -9.49
C ASN A 78 13.78 7.11 -8.07
N ASN A 79 13.74 6.01 -7.34
CA ASN A 79 14.23 5.92 -5.97
C ASN A 79 15.52 5.13 -5.89
N LYS A 80 16.51 5.69 -5.20
CA LYS A 80 17.75 4.99 -4.87
C LYS A 80 17.72 4.58 -3.40
N ILE A 81 17.63 3.28 -3.16
CA ILE A 81 17.70 2.71 -1.82
C ILE A 81 19.16 2.39 -1.53
N LYS A 82 19.64 2.92 -0.42
CA LYS A 82 20.95 2.58 0.13
C LYS A 82 20.76 1.75 1.38
N SER A 83 21.48 0.67 1.48
CA SER A 83 21.55 -0.17 2.66
C SER A 83 22.99 -0.23 3.17
N ASP A 84 23.15 -0.15 4.47
CA ASP A 84 24.42 -0.40 5.16
C ASP A 84 24.22 -1.58 6.10
N PHE A 85 25.01 -2.60 5.90
CA PHE A 85 25.07 -3.74 6.81
C PHE A 85 26.50 -3.92 7.33
N LYS A 86 26.72 -3.49 8.58
CA LYS A 86 28.01 -3.59 9.26
C LYS A 86 29.19 -3.00 8.46
N GLY A 87 28.96 -1.86 7.82
CA GLY A 87 29.95 -1.15 7.01
C GLY A 87 30.06 -1.63 5.56
N SER A 88 29.21 -2.56 5.14
CA SER A 88 29.06 -2.93 3.71
C SER A 88 27.88 -2.13 3.11
N GLU A 89 28.20 -1.15 2.28
CA GLU A 89 27.21 -0.31 1.61
C GLU A 89 26.78 -0.93 0.29
N ASN A 90 25.45 -1.05 0.12
CA ASN A 90 24.83 -1.48 -1.12
C ASN A 90 23.84 -0.43 -1.60
N SER A 91 23.53 -0.41 -2.88
CA SER A 91 22.50 0.46 -3.41
C SER A 91 21.77 -0.16 -4.58
N VAL A 92 20.44 0.00 -4.58
CA VAL A 92 19.55 -0.44 -5.65
C VAL A 92 18.74 0.74 -6.15
N ASN A 93 18.59 0.86 -7.46
CA ASN A 93 17.75 1.87 -8.08
C ASN A 93 16.41 1.22 -8.46
N ASN A 94 15.33 1.78 -7.95
CA ASN A 94 13.98 1.38 -8.29
C ASN A 94 13.32 2.46 -9.16
N THR A 95 12.66 2.03 -10.23
CA THR A 95 11.87 2.90 -11.09
C THR A 95 10.44 2.45 -11.06
N ASN A 96 9.56 3.31 -10.58
CA ASN A 96 8.13 3.07 -10.52
C ASN A 96 7.39 4.01 -11.46
N ALA A 97 6.36 3.52 -12.11
CA ALA A 97 5.51 4.31 -12.98
C ALA A 97 4.08 4.28 -12.46
N TYR A 98 3.51 5.46 -12.24
CA TYR A 98 2.13 5.64 -11.80
C TYR A 98 1.35 6.38 -12.88
N TRP A 99 0.10 6.08 -13.01
CA TRP A 99 -0.78 6.76 -13.95
C TRP A 99 -2.08 7.18 -13.29
N GLN A 100 -2.67 8.22 -13.82
CA GLN A 100 -3.98 8.70 -13.43
C GLN A 100 -4.70 9.21 -14.67
N ALA A 101 -5.99 8.90 -14.81
CA ALA A 101 -6.84 9.43 -15.85
C ALA A 101 -8.25 9.68 -15.30
N GLY A 102 -8.89 10.75 -15.74
CA GLY A 102 -10.21 11.10 -15.28
C GLY A 102 -10.98 11.94 -16.28
N ILE A 103 -12.29 11.90 -16.14
CA ILE A 103 -13.22 12.73 -16.89
C ILE A 103 -14.32 13.20 -15.95
N ILE A 104 -14.72 14.44 -16.12
CA ILE A 104 -15.87 15.02 -15.44
C ILE A 104 -16.78 15.72 -16.44
N TYR A 105 -18.06 15.41 -16.36
CA TYR A 105 -19.12 16.08 -17.11
C TYR A 105 -19.86 17.02 -16.18
N VAL A 106 -20.06 18.26 -16.64
CA VAL A 106 -20.79 19.31 -15.92
C VAL A 106 -22.04 19.67 -16.71
N PHE A 107 -23.18 19.48 -16.09
CA PHE A 107 -24.48 19.83 -16.63
C PHE A 107 -24.98 21.07 -15.89
N LYS A 108 -25.14 22.17 -16.61
CA LYS A 108 -25.68 23.42 -16.07
C LYS A 108 -27.16 23.51 -16.35
N ASN A 109 -27.95 23.82 -15.32
CA ASN A 109 -29.36 24.09 -15.47
C ASN A 109 -29.58 25.62 -15.48
N TYR A 110 -30.03 26.15 -16.59
CA TYR A 110 -30.34 27.59 -16.75
C TYR A 110 -31.79 27.94 -16.39
N GLY A 111 -32.55 26.97 -15.88
CA GLY A 111 -33.92 27.17 -15.43
C GLY A 111 -34.01 27.70 -13.99
N GLN A 112 -35.23 28.05 -13.57
CA GLN A 112 -35.53 28.55 -12.23
C GLN A 112 -35.57 27.45 -11.13
N GLY A 113 -34.95 26.29 -11.36
CA GLY A 113 -34.92 25.18 -10.42
C GLY A 113 -33.94 25.43 -9.26
N LYS A 114 -34.11 24.70 -8.14
CA LYS A 114 -33.22 24.76 -6.99
C LYS A 114 -31.81 24.21 -7.28
N ILE A 115 -31.68 23.36 -8.29
CA ILE A 115 -30.40 22.74 -8.69
C ILE A 115 -29.90 23.48 -9.93
N ASN A 116 -28.84 24.23 -9.78
CA ASN A 116 -28.25 25.02 -10.86
C ASN A 116 -27.18 24.25 -11.64
N LYS A 117 -26.55 23.25 -11.02
CA LYS A 117 -25.46 22.48 -11.62
C LYS A 117 -25.44 21.07 -11.08
N PHE A 118 -25.17 20.11 -11.97
CA PHE A 118 -24.91 18.73 -11.63
C PHE A 118 -23.60 18.30 -12.32
N SER A 119 -22.73 17.62 -11.60
CA SER A 119 -21.49 17.08 -12.14
C SER A 119 -21.41 15.59 -11.90
N PHE A 120 -20.93 14.87 -12.90
CA PHE A 120 -20.64 13.44 -12.82
C PHE A 120 -19.21 13.21 -13.29
N GLY A 121 -18.41 12.54 -12.48
CA GLY A 121 -17.01 12.27 -12.79
C GLY A 121 -16.64 10.82 -12.56
N ILE A 122 -15.71 10.35 -13.38
CA ILE A 122 -15.01 9.08 -13.20
C ILE A 122 -13.53 9.40 -13.20
N ASN A 123 -12.83 8.88 -12.20
CA ASN A 123 -11.38 8.95 -12.12
C ASN A 123 -10.82 7.57 -11.80
N ALA A 124 -9.73 7.22 -12.47
CA ALA A 124 -9.00 5.98 -12.25
C ALA A 124 -7.51 6.30 -12.09
N GLN A 125 -6.87 5.64 -11.18
CA GLN A 125 -5.44 5.81 -10.92
C GLN A 125 -4.80 4.51 -10.50
N SER A 126 -3.49 4.39 -10.71
CA SER A 126 -2.71 3.34 -10.09
C SER A 126 -2.67 3.57 -8.59
N TYR A 127 -2.64 2.47 -7.85
CA TYR A 127 -2.37 2.45 -6.42
C TYR A 127 -0.90 2.11 -6.17
N ASN A 128 -0.53 1.94 -4.93
CA ASN A 128 0.81 1.56 -4.51
C ASN A 128 1.36 0.40 -5.33
N THR A 129 2.54 0.59 -5.88
CA THR A 129 3.31 -0.51 -6.45
C THR A 129 4.17 -1.09 -5.33
N TYR A 130 3.90 -2.33 -4.94
CA TYR A 130 4.74 -3.05 -3.97
C TYR A 130 6.03 -3.60 -4.61
N ASN A 131 6.38 -3.10 -5.79
CA ASN A 131 7.59 -3.49 -6.51
C ASN A 131 8.76 -2.62 -6.03
N GLN A 132 9.40 -3.07 -4.94
CA GLN A 132 10.54 -2.40 -4.37
C GLN A 132 11.66 -3.42 -4.12
N ASP A 133 12.73 -3.29 -4.86
CA ASP A 133 13.91 -4.11 -4.67
C ASP A 133 14.84 -3.43 -3.65
N PHE A 134 15.39 -4.22 -2.77
CA PHE A 134 16.45 -3.81 -1.87
C PHE A 134 17.51 -4.92 -1.77
N LEU A 135 18.75 -4.54 -1.67
CA LEU A 135 19.87 -5.44 -1.49
C LEU A 135 20.56 -5.13 -0.16
N VAL A 136 20.63 -6.13 0.69
CA VAL A 136 21.40 -6.05 1.93
C VAL A 136 22.40 -7.19 1.94
N GLU A 137 23.66 -6.88 1.76
CA GLU A 137 24.75 -7.84 1.70
C GLU A 137 25.90 -7.39 2.59
N GLY A 138 26.45 -8.33 3.33
CA GLY A 138 27.60 -8.05 4.20
C GLY A 138 28.04 -9.28 4.99
N ARG A 139 29.20 -9.19 5.64
CA ARG A 139 29.72 -10.27 6.48
C ARG A 139 29.21 -10.14 7.89
N ASN A 140 28.69 -11.23 8.42
CA ASN A 140 28.28 -11.35 9.80
C ASN A 140 29.13 -12.42 10.51
N ASN A 141 29.62 -12.11 11.69
CA ASN A 141 30.36 -13.08 12.51
C ASN A 141 29.45 -14.02 13.31
N ASN A 142 28.15 -13.70 13.38
CA ASN A 142 27.16 -14.54 14.04
C ASN A 142 26.43 -15.38 12.99
N SER A 143 26.35 -16.68 13.24
CA SER A 143 25.53 -17.56 12.40
C SER A 143 24.03 -17.30 12.65
N ILE A 144 23.21 -17.64 11.66
CA ILE A 144 21.75 -17.56 11.76
C ILE A 144 21.20 -18.47 12.87
N ASP A 145 21.94 -19.52 13.21
CA ASP A 145 21.58 -20.44 14.30
C ASP A 145 21.44 -19.69 15.63
N SER A 146 22.25 -18.64 15.87
CA SER A 146 22.15 -17.85 17.09
C SER A 146 20.80 -17.17 17.26
N PHE A 147 20.17 -16.78 16.15
CA PHE A 147 18.81 -16.25 16.14
C PHE A 147 17.79 -17.31 16.59
N PHE A 148 17.88 -18.50 16.02
CA PHE A 148 16.97 -19.59 16.38
C PHE A 148 17.20 -20.06 17.82
N LEU A 149 18.45 -20.18 18.25
CA LEU A 149 18.78 -20.56 19.62
C LEU A 149 18.25 -19.55 20.65
N ASN A 150 18.40 -18.25 20.37
CA ASN A 150 17.89 -17.21 21.29
C ASN A 150 16.35 -17.21 21.37
N ASN A 151 15.68 -17.50 20.27
CA ASN A 151 14.21 -17.57 20.24
C ASN A 151 13.67 -18.91 20.78
N SER A 152 14.51 -19.93 20.88
CA SER A 152 14.13 -21.23 21.44
C SER A 152 14.30 -21.33 22.98
N VAL A 153 14.85 -20.30 23.60
CA VAL A 153 15.04 -20.27 25.07
C VAL A 153 13.66 -20.35 25.75
N GLY A 154 13.45 -21.42 26.54
CA GLY A 154 12.20 -21.68 27.23
C GLY A 154 11.25 -22.64 26.51
N ILE A 155 11.57 -23.08 25.30
CA ILE A 155 10.80 -24.12 24.59
C ILE A 155 11.32 -25.48 25.04
N ASN A 156 10.41 -26.38 25.43
CA ASN A 156 10.77 -27.74 25.81
C ASN A 156 11.32 -28.50 24.59
N VAL A 157 12.43 -29.21 24.76
CA VAL A 157 13.08 -29.98 23.69
C VAL A 157 12.12 -30.97 23.02
N ASN A 158 11.16 -31.52 23.77
CA ASN A 158 10.15 -32.43 23.23
C ASN A 158 9.17 -31.76 22.27
N ASP A 159 8.95 -30.46 22.38
CA ASP A 159 8.08 -29.69 21.48
C ASP A 159 8.83 -29.24 20.21
N ALA A 160 10.17 -29.21 20.27
CA ALA A 160 11.04 -28.82 19.17
C ALA A 160 11.35 -29.95 18.15
N VAL A 161 11.01 -31.18 18.45
CA VAL A 161 11.46 -32.38 17.70
C VAL A 161 10.64 -32.67 16.43
N SER A 162 9.65 -31.90 16.11
CA SER A 162 8.76 -32.23 14.98
C SER A 162 9.36 -32.01 13.57
N TYR A 163 10.62 -31.56 13.44
CA TYR A 163 11.21 -31.17 12.15
C TYR A 163 12.51 -31.89 11.78
N THR A 164 12.77 -33.08 12.31
CA THR A 164 14.02 -33.84 12.01
C THR A 164 14.08 -34.46 10.60
N HIS A 165 13.13 -34.14 9.68
CA HIS A 165 13.13 -34.67 8.31
C HIS A 165 13.38 -33.62 7.22
N LEU A 166 13.78 -32.42 7.54
CA LEU A 166 14.33 -31.47 6.57
C LEU A 166 15.83 -31.72 6.39
N THR A 167 16.16 -32.80 5.72
CA THR A 167 17.49 -32.95 5.13
C THR A 167 17.58 -31.98 3.96
N LEU A 168 18.30 -30.88 4.15
CA LEU A 168 18.76 -30.03 3.05
C LEU A 168 19.49 -30.93 2.03
N PRO A 169 19.15 -30.89 0.73
CA PRO A 169 19.93 -31.58 -0.27
C PRO A 169 21.32 -30.94 -0.29
N THR A 170 22.30 -31.66 0.25
CA THR A 170 23.71 -31.34 0.04
C THR A 170 24.03 -31.64 -1.39
N ASN A 171 23.93 -30.66 -2.29
CA ASN A 171 24.61 -30.74 -3.57
C ASN A 171 26.11 -30.70 -3.30
N ARG A 172 26.68 -31.90 -3.18
CA ARG A 172 28.07 -32.13 -3.46
C ARG A 172 28.17 -32.45 -4.95
N ASP A 173 28.48 -31.45 -5.73
CA ASP A 173 29.07 -31.71 -7.05
C ASP A 173 30.46 -31.07 -7.05
N VAL A 174 31.38 -31.95 -7.36
CA VAL A 174 32.85 -31.86 -7.46
C VAL A 174 33.28 -30.82 -8.48
#